data_298982071af3ad311425dc7a487626f6
#
_entry.id   298982071af3ad311425dc7a487626f6
#
_cell.length_a   1.000
_cell.length_b   1.000
_cell.length_c   1.000
_cell.angle_alpha   90.00
_cell.angle_beta   90.00
_cell.angle_gamma   90.00
#
_symmetry.space_group_name_H-M   'P 1'
#
loop_
_entity.id
_entity.type
_entity.pdbx_description
1 polymer ?
#
loop_
_entity_poly.entity_id
_entity_poly.type
_entity_poly.pdbx_seq_one_letter_code
_entity_poly.pdbx_strand_id
1 'polypeptide(L)'
;MYKIYPQKRYNETLKLLNQFAKPEDIILDLGVENPFTSIMKENNYTVFNTSGEDLDYHYYHLRNIDATFVTALEILEHLVNPMEVLRNIPGDKLLATVPLRLWFSPAYKNITDPRDVHYHEFEDWQFDMLLEKAGWNIIYRHKWTHPSNKIGFRPFLRKITPRY
;
A
#
# COMPACT_ATOMS: atom_id res chain seq x y z
N MET A 1 9.08 13.55 -3.80
CA MET A 1 9.34 12.72 -2.62
C MET A 1 9.79 11.28 -2.95
N TYR A 2 9.49 10.77 -4.13
CA TYR A 2 9.82 9.39 -4.55
C TYR A 2 11.28 9.13 -4.97
N LYS A 3 12.15 10.13 -4.98
CA LYS A 3 13.51 10.02 -5.57
C LYS A 3 14.57 9.31 -4.71
N ILE A 4 14.35 8.97 -3.46
CA ILE A 4 15.47 8.54 -2.58
C ILE A 4 15.26 7.23 -1.81
N TYR A 5 14.04 6.67 -1.58
CA TYR A 5 13.86 5.57 -0.65
C TYR A 5 12.81 4.48 -0.93
N PRO A 6 12.45 4.12 -2.15
CA PRO A 6 11.52 3.02 -2.26
C PRO A 6 12.17 1.67 -2.61
N GLN A 7 13.49 1.62 -2.85
CA GLN A 7 14.10 0.44 -3.47
C GLN A 7 13.83 -0.87 -2.69
N LYS A 8 14.00 -0.84 -1.36
CA LYS A 8 13.73 -2.03 -0.55
C LYS A 8 12.24 -2.39 -0.60
N ARG A 9 11.35 -1.40 -0.44
CA ARG A 9 9.90 -1.60 -0.53
C ARG A 9 9.51 -2.15 -1.90
N TYR A 10 9.99 -1.54 -2.97
CA TYR A 10 9.71 -2.02 -4.33
C TYR A 10 10.19 -3.46 -4.55
N ASN A 11 11.38 -3.80 -4.07
CA ASN A 11 11.91 -5.15 -4.18
C ASN A 11 11.07 -6.17 -3.40
N GLU A 12 10.69 -5.86 -2.15
CA GLU A 12 9.86 -6.77 -1.35
C GLU A 12 8.45 -6.89 -1.95
N THR A 13 7.85 -5.79 -2.40
CA THR A 13 6.53 -5.80 -3.05
C THR A 13 6.56 -6.57 -4.37
N LEU A 14 7.61 -6.38 -5.20
CA LEU A 14 7.74 -7.11 -6.45
C LEU A 14 7.93 -8.63 -6.23
N LYS A 15 8.69 -9.03 -5.20
CA LYS A 15 8.80 -10.46 -4.83
C LYS A 15 7.44 -11.05 -4.50
N LEU A 16 6.62 -10.34 -3.71
CA LEU A 16 5.28 -10.80 -3.36
C LEU A 16 4.38 -10.84 -4.60
N LEU A 17 4.43 -9.80 -5.43
CA LEU A 17 3.67 -9.78 -6.67
C LEU A 17 4.04 -10.98 -7.56
N ASN A 18 5.33 -11.25 -7.77
CA ASN A 18 5.82 -12.39 -8.56
C ASN A 18 5.44 -13.75 -7.95
N GLN A 19 5.19 -13.82 -6.65
CA GLN A 19 4.77 -15.04 -5.97
C GLN A 19 3.27 -15.32 -6.15
N PHE A 20 2.44 -14.29 -6.19
CA PHE A 20 0.98 -14.42 -6.11
C PHE A 20 0.22 -14.00 -7.37
N ALA A 21 0.80 -13.11 -8.18
CA ALA A 21 0.22 -12.73 -9.46
C ALA A 21 0.61 -13.73 -10.56
N LYS A 22 -0.30 -13.93 -11.49
CA LYS A 22 -0.08 -14.74 -12.68
C LYS A 22 0.15 -13.84 -13.90
N PRO A 23 0.77 -14.35 -14.98
CA PRO A 23 1.00 -13.55 -16.20
C PRO A 23 -0.27 -12.99 -16.84
N GLU A 24 -1.39 -13.70 -16.68
CA GLU A 24 -2.70 -13.30 -17.20
C GLU A 24 -3.46 -12.33 -16.29
N ASP A 25 -2.96 -12.05 -15.08
CA ASP A 25 -3.64 -11.11 -14.18
C ASP A 25 -3.58 -9.68 -14.74
N ILE A 26 -4.72 -9.02 -14.71
CA ILE A 26 -4.87 -7.60 -14.97
C ILE A 26 -4.82 -6.88 -13.62
N ILE A 27 -3.83 -6.05 -13.43
CA ILE A 27 -3.57 -5.37 -12.14
C ILE A 27 -4.21 -3.98 -12.15
N LEU A 28 -5.03 -3.70 -11.17
CA LEU A 28 -5.42 -2.33 -10.82
C LEU A 28 -4.54 -1.84 -9.65
N ASP A 29 -3.67 -0.86 -9.92
CA ASP A 29 -2.89 -0.19 -8.90
C ASP A 29 -3.64 1.05 -8.41
N LEU A 30 -4.03 1.05 -7.14
CA LEU A 30 -4.74 2.20 -6.54
C LEU A 30 -3.79 3.38 -6.39
N GLY A 31 -4.19 4.52 -6.93
CA GLY A 31 -3.38 5.75 -7.00
C GLY A 31 -2.91 6.05 -8.42
N VAL A 32 -2.31 7.21 -8.60
CA VAL A 32 -1.77 7.63 -9.90
C VAL A 32 -0.52 6.84 -10.28
N GLU A 33 -0.25 6.79 -11.58
CA GLU A 33 0.97 6.16 -12.09
C GLU A 33 2.22 6.67 -11.36
N ASN A 34 3.06 5.76 -10.94
CA ASN A 34 4.22 6.01 -10.10
C ASN A 34 5.40 5.11 -10.53
N PRO A 35 6.62 5.30 -10.00
CA PRO A 35 7.78 4.50 -10.41
C PRO A 35 7.61 2.99 -10.22
N PHE A 36 6.78 2.52 -9.28
CA PHE A 36 6.52 1.10 -9.12
C PHE A 36 5.61 0.56 -10.22
N THR A 37 4.67 1.37 -10.71
CA THR A 37 3.87 1.02 -11.90
C THR A 37 4.78 0.71 -13.11
N SER A 38 5.82 1.53 -13.33
CA SER A 38 6.79 1.28 -14.39
C SER A 38 7.55 -0.04 -14.17
N ILE A 39 7.97 -0.32 -12.94
CA ILE A 39 8.63 -1.59 -12.57
C ILE A 39 7.70 -2.80 -12.85
N MET A 40 6.42 -2.71 -12.51
CA MET A 40 5.45 -3.76 -12.82
C MET A 40 5.32 -3.98 -14.33
N LYS A 41 5.19 -2.90 -15.11
CA LYS A 41 5.12 -2.97 -16.59
C LYS A 41 6.40 -3.58 -17.20
N GLU A 42 7.59 -3.21 -16.69
CA GLU A 42 8.88 -3.79 -17.09
C GLU A 42 9.00 -5.30 -16.76
N ASN A 43 8.26 -5.77 -15.75
CA ASN A 43 8.14 -7.18 -15.42
C ASN A 43 6.97 -7.89 -16.14
N ASN A 44 6.48 -7.31 -17.23
CA ASN A 44 5.44 -7.83 -18.12
C ASN A 44 4.04 -7.96 -17.50
N TYR A 45 3.73 -7.21 -16.45
CA TYR A 45 2.38 -7.11 -15.92
C TYR A 45 1.53 -6.11 -16.71
N THR A 46 0.28 -6.45 -16.95
CA THR A 46 -0.73 -5.50 -17.44
C THR A 46 -1.25 -4.69 -16.27
N VAL A 47 -0.96 -3.38 -16.24
CA VAL A 47 -1.26 -2.52 -15.09
C VAL A 47 -2.04 -1.29 -15.52
N PHE A 48 -3.14 -1.04 -14.83
CA PHE A 48 -3.92 0.18 -14.88
C PHE A 48 -3.85 0.90 -13.53
N ASN A 49 -3.94 2.21 -13.56
CA ASN A 49 -3.96 3.05 -12.35
C ASN A 49 -5.29 3.77 -12.23
N THR A 50 -5.68 4.12 -11.00
CA THR A 50 -6.73 5.11 -10.79
C THR A 50 -6.24 6.50 -11.19
N SER A 51 -7.18 7.45 -11.42
CA SER A 51 -6.84 8.76 -11.97
C SER A 51 -6.34 9.76 -10.92
N GLY A 52 -6.24 9.35 -9.64
CA GLY A 52 -5.88 10.22 -8.52
C GLY A 52 -7.09 10.96 -7.93
N GLU A 53 -8.29 10.45 -8.20
CA GLU A 53 -9.52 10.83 -7.51
C GLU A 53 -9.43 10.52 -6.03
N ASP A 54 -10.19 11.28 -5.24
CA ASP A 54 -10.33 11.02 -3.81
C ASP A 54 -11.20 9.78 -3.61
N LEU A 55 -10.56 8.67 -3.24
CA LEU A 55 -11.22 7.38 -3.07
C LEU A 55 -12.17 7.33 -1.86
N ASP A 56 -12.11 8.27 -0.92
CA ASP A 56 -13.11 8.38 0.14
C ASP A 56 -14.49 8.76 -0.41
N TYR A 57 -14.54 9.44 -1.56
CA TYR A 57 -15.78 9.87 -2.21
C TYR A 57 -16.09 9.09 -3.49
N HIS A 58 -15.06 8.60 -4.19
CA HIS A 58 -15.19 8.06 -5.54
C HIS A 58 -14.82 6.57 -5.65
N TYR A 59 -15.03 5.78 -4.59
CA TYR A 59 -14.70 4.35 -4.55
C TYR A 59 -15.66 3.45 -5.35
N TYR A 60 -16.91 3.85 -5.53
CA TYR A 60 -18.00 3.01 -6.06
C TYR A 60 -17.79 2.55 -7.50
N HIS A 61 -17.01 3.29 -8.30
CA HIS A 61 -16.72 2.91 -9.69
C HIS A 61 -15.66 1.80 -9.80
N LEU A 62 -14.85 1.58 -8.76
CA LEU A 62 -13.76 0.60 -8.77
C LEU A 62 -14.26 -0.80 -9.12
N ARG A 63 -15.45 -1.19 -8.61
CA ARG A 63 -16.06 -2.49 -8.87
C ARG A 63 -16.35 -2.79 -10.34
N ASN A 64 -16.41 -1.76 -11.18
CA ASN A 64 -16.70 -1.89 -12.61
C ASN A 64 -15.42 -1.96 -13.46
N ILE A 65 -14.24 -1.88 -12.84
CA ILE A 65 -12.96 -1.99 -13.53
C ILE A 65 -12.68 -3.48 -13.75
N ASP A 66 -12.36 -3.85 -14.97
CA ASP A 66 -11.98 -5.21 -15.32
C ASP A 66 -10.54 -5.48 -14.87
N ALA A 67 -10.38 -5.92 -13.63
CA ALA A 67 -9.10 -6.31 -13.04
C ALA A 67 -9.27 -7.56 -12.16
N THR A 68 -8.28 -8.43 -12.18
CA THR A 68 -8.27 -9.69 -11.42
C THR A 68 -7.40 -9.61 -10.17
N PHE A 69 -6.50 -8.64 -10.14
CA PHE A 69 -5.56 -8.40 -9.04
C PHE A 69 -5.54 -6.90 -8.71
N VAL A 70 -5.56 -6.54 -7.43
CA VAL A 70 -5.45 -5.15 -7.00
C VAL A 70 -4.18 -4.96 -6.18
N THR A 71 -3.48 -3.86 -6.42
CA THR A 71 -2.41 -3.38 -5.53
C THR A 71 -2.86 -2.10 -4.82
N ALA A 72 -2.72 -2.08 -3.49
CA ALA A 72 -3.00 -0.94 -2.62
C ALA A 72 -1.74 -0.64 -1.80
N LEU A 73 -0.83 0.15 -2.38
CA LEU A 73 0.52 0.33 -1.84
C LEU A 73 0.67 1.69 -1.19
N GLU A 74 0.66 1.73 0.15
CA GLU A 74 0.78 2.99 0.92
C GLU A 74 -0.33 3.98 0.55
N ILE A 75 -1.56 3.52 0.54
CA ILE A 75 -2.73 4.34 0.23
C ILE A 75 -3.83 4.23 1.29
N LEU A 76 -4.01 3.06 1.92
CA LEU A 76 -5.12 2.82 2.84
C LEU A 76 -5.02 3.64 4.12
N GLU A 77 -3.82 3.98 4.56
CA GLU A 77 -3.59 4.88 5.69
C GLU A 77 -3.98 6.34 5.43
N HIS A 78 -4.05 6.72 4.15
CA HIS A 78 -4.44 8.06 3.71
C HIS A 78 -5.95 8.23 3.51
N LEU A 79 -6.72 7.14 3.61
CA LEU A 79 -8.17 7.18 3.49
C LEU A 79 -8.81 7.38 4.87
N VAL A 80 -9.87 8.17 4.92
CA VAL A 80 -10.71 8.30 6.12
C VAL A 80 -11.55 7.04 6.30
N ASN A 81 -12.02 6.45 5.19
CA ASN A 81 -12.86 5.25 5.18
C ASN A 81 -12.32 4.14 4.25
N PRO A 82 -11.18 3.51 4.59
CA PRO A 82 -10.60 2.45 3.77
C PRO A 82 -11.50 1.22 3.62
N MET A 83 -12.45 1.00 4.53
CA MET A 83 -13.40 -0.11 4.47
C MET A 83 -14.22 -0.12 3.19
N GLU A 84 -14.77 1.04 2.78
CA GLU A 84 -15.59 1.12 1.58
C GLU A 84 -14.77 0.92 0.31
N VAL A 85 -13.54 1.40 0.27
CA VAL A 85 -12.62 1.14 -0.84
C VAL A 85 -12.35 -0.37 -0.95
N LEU A 86 -11.97 -1.01 0.15
CA LEU A 86 -11.66 -2.45 0.20
C LEU A 86 -12.85 -3.34 -0.21
N ARG A 87 -14.09 -2.90 0.05
CA ARG A 87 -15.32 -3.62 -0.35
C ARG A 87 -15.70 -3.42 -1.81
N ASN A 88 -15.14 -2.41 -2.46
CA ASN A 88 -15.50 -2.02 -3.82
C ASN A 88 -14.39 -2.24 -4.85
N ILE A 89 -13.20 -2.67 -4.45
CA ILE A 89 -12.15 -3.04 -5.39
C ILE A 89 -12.53 -4.32 -6.14
N PRO A 90 -12.16 -4.45 -7.43
CA PRO A 90 -12.47 -5.61 -8.25
C PRO A 90 -11.56 -6.81 -7.94
N GLY A 91 -11.84 -7.94 -8.60
CA GLY A 91 -11.00 -9.12 -8.52
C GLY A 91 -11.09 -9.90 -7.21
N ASP A 92 -10.26 -10.90 -7.09
CA ASP A 92 -10.22 -11.84 -5.96
C ASP A 92 -8.86 -11.86 -5.23
N LYS A 93 -7.93 -11.04 -5.69
CA LYS A 93 -6.57 -10.93 -5.12
C LYS A 93 -6.24 -9.47 -4.79
N LEU A 94 -5.70 -9.28 -3.60
CA LEU A 94 -5.23 -7.98 -3.11
C LEU A 94 -3.82 -8.11 -2.54
N LEU A 95 -2.91 -7.27 -3.02
CA LEU A 95 -1.62 -7.01 -2.38
C LEU A 95 -1.65 -5.61 -1.78
N ALA A 96 -1.73 -5.53 -0.47
CA ALA A 96 -1.76 -4.25 0.24
C ALA A 96 -0.51 -4.07 1.10
N THR A 97 0.00 -2.84 1.14
CA THR A 97 1.05 -2.42 2.09
C THR A 97 0.61 -1.17 2.82
N VAL A 98 0.91 -1.12 4.11
CA VAL A 98 0.71 0.07 4.95
C VAL A 98 1.91 0.26 5.87
N PRO A 99 2.26 1.51 6.23
CA PRO A 99 3.24 1.75 7.27
C PRO A 99 2.64 1.42 8.64
N LEU A 100 3.32 0.54 9.39
CA LEU A 100 2.92 0.23 10.75
C LEU A 100 3.29 1.37 11.72
N ARG A 101 2.46 1.55 12.74
CA ARG A 101 2.68 2.49 13.81
C ARG A 101 4.04 2.29 14.47
N LEU A 102 4.77 3.38 14.61
CA LEU A 102 6.01 3.42 15.38
C LEU A 102 5.74 4.07 16.74
N TRP A 103 5.79 3.30 17.82
CA TRP A 103 5.52 3.75 19.18
C TRP A 103 6.35 4.97 19.63
N PHE A 104 7.50 5.19 18.97
CA PHE A 104 8.43 6.29 19.25
C PHE A 104 8.30 7.47 18.28
N SER A 105 7.29 7.47 17.41
CA SER A 105 7.07 8.52 16.41
C SER A 105 5.62 9.01 16.44
N PRO A 106 5.37 10.33 16.28
CA PRO A 106 4.00 10.79 16.06
C PRO A 106 3.45 10.26 14.74
N ALA A 107 2.13 10.35 14.57
CA ALA A 107 1.46 10.10 13.31
C ALA A 107 2.08 10.95 12.19
N TYR A 108 2.09 10.38 10.98
CA TYR A 108 2.68 11.08 9.84
C TYR A 108 1.76 12.19 9.36
N LYS A 109 2.36 13.34 9.12
CA LYS A 109 1.70 14.48 8.48
C LYS A 109 2.72 15.23 7.64
N ASN A 110 2.40 15.44 6.37
CA ASN A 110 3.17 16.34 5.51
C ASN A 110 2.78 17.79 5.80
N ILE A 111 3.78 18.66 5.99
CA ILE A 111 3.54 20.09 6.29
C ILE A 111 3.15 20.85 5.02
N THR A 112 3.62 20.41 3.85
CA THR A 112 3.47 21.11 2.58
C THR A 112 2.34 20.58 1.72
N ASP A 113 1.91 19.34 1.93
CA ASP A 113 0.77 18.75 1.23
C ASP A 113 -0.28 18.27 2.25
N PRO A 114 -1.42 18.95 2.37
CA PRO A 114 -2.47 18.59 3.33
C PRO A 114 -3.17 17.25 2.99
N ARG A 115 -3.00 16.72 1.79
CA ARG A 115 -3.55 15.42 1.40
C ARG A 115 -2.63 14.26 1.78
N ASP A 116 -1.34 14.53 2.02
CA ASP A 116 -0.35 13.54 2.42
C ASP A 116 -0.29 13.46 3.96
N VAL A 117 -1.35 12.95 4.55
CA VAL A 117 -1.49 12.72 5.99
C VAL A 117 -1.98 11.29 6.23
N HIS A 118 -1.59 10.68 7.34
CA HIS A 118 -2.17 9.41 7.76
C HIS A 118 -3.38 9.67 8.64
N TYR A 119 -4.54 9.22 8.21
CA TYR A 119 -5.73 9.15 9.05
C TYR A 119 -5.66 7.90 9.94
N HIS A 120 -4.94 6.87 9.50
CA HIS A 120 -4.73 5.63 10.25
C HIS A 120 -3.25 5.36 10.45
N GLU A 121 -2.86 5.11 11.70
CA GLU A 121 -1.54 4.58 12.08
C GLU A 121 -1.77 3.14 12.54
N PHE A 122 -1.74 2.20 11.60
CA PHE A 122 -2.10 0.80 11.86
C PHE A 122 -1.08 0.10 12.75
N GLU A 123 -1.56 -0.64 13.73
CA GLU A 123 -0.88 -1.82 14.24
C GLU A 123 -1.24 -3.02 13.32
N ASP A 124 -0.40 -4.06 13.30
CA ASP A 124 -0.60 -5.20 12.39
C ASP A 124 -1.98 -5.86 12.54
N TRP A 125 -2.40 -6.12 13.79
CA TRP A 125 -3.70 -6.71 14.08
C TRP A 125 -4.90 -5.81 13.68
N GLN A 126 -4.73 -4.48 13.71
CA GLN A 126 -5.78 -3.55 13.28
C GLN A 126 -5.96 -3.60 11.76
N PHE A 127 -4.84 -3.69 11.03
CA PHE A 127 -4.88 -3.82 9.59
C PHE A 127 -5.50 -5.16 9.16
N ASP A 128 -5.12 -6.25 9.84
CA ASP A 128 -5.76 -7.56 9.61
C ASP A 128 -7.27 -7.50 9.82
N MET A 129 -7.69 -6.93 10.94
CA MET A 129 -9.11 -6.80 11.27
C MET A 129 -9.87 -5.97 10.24
N LEU A 130 -9.26 -4.91 9.69
CA LEU A 130 -9.84 -4.12 8.61
C LEU A 130 -10.05 -4.96 7.35
N LEU A 131 -9.02 -5.72 6.93
CA LEU A 131 -9.09 -6.59 5.75
C LEU A 131 -10.16 -7.67 5.92
N GLU A 132 -10.17 -8.38 7.04
CA GLU A 132 -11.15 -9.42 7.35
C GLU A 132 -12.58 -8.87 7.40
N LYS A 133 -12.79 -7.70 8.02
CA LYS A 133 -14.09 -7.01 8.08
C LYS A 133 -14.55 -6.53 6.70
N ALA A 134 -13.63 -6.22 5.81
CA ALA A 134 -13.94 -5.86 4.43
C ALA A 134 -14.27 -7.10 3.56
N GLY A 135 -14.05 -8.32 4.07
CA GLY A 135 -14.34 -9.58 3.39
C GLY A 135 -13.14 -10.29 2.79
N TRP A 136 -11.92 -9.81 3.07
CA TRP A 136 -10.68 -10.40 2.55
C TRP A 136 -10.12 -11.46 3.48
N ASN A 137 -9.63 -12.56 2.91
CA ASN A 137 -8.90 -13.60 3.64
C ASN A 137 -7.39 -13.37 3.51
N ILE A 138 -6.70 -13.22 4.63
CA ILE A 138 -5.25 -13.02 4.64
C ILE A 138 -4.56 -14.36 4.46
N ILE A 139 -3.93 -14.58 3.30
CA ILE A 139 -3.19 -15.80 2.98
C ILE A 139 -1.70 -15.70 3.22
N TYR A 140 -1.18 -14.47 3.28
CA TYR A 140 0.25 -14.23 3.50
C TYR A 140 0.47 -12.89 4.17
N ARG A 141 1.47 -12.81 5.04
CA ARG A 141 1.90 -11.57 5.69
C ARG A 141 3.42 -11.52 5.75
N HIS A 142 3.96 -10.37 5.41
CA HIS A 142 5.38 -10.10 5.51
C HIS A 142 5.62 -8.73 6.14
N LYS A 143 6.55 -8.67 7.09
CA LYS A 143 6.93 -7.41 7.75
C LYS A 143 8.41 -7.15 7.56
N TRP A 144 8.76 -5.91 7.24
CA TRP A 144 10.17 -5.51 7.11
C TRP A 144 10.45 -4.15 7.73
N THR A 145 11.71 -3.94 8.07
CA THR A 145 12.17 -2.66 8.59
C THR A 145 12.47 -1.68 7.47
N HIS A 146 12.26 -0.39 7.74
CA HIS A 146 12.68 0.70 6.84
C HIS A 146 13.78 1.51 7.51
N PRO A 147 15.07 1.10 7.37
CA PRO A 147 16.18 1.76 8.03
C PRO A 147 16.37 3.19 7.52
N SER A 148 16.83 4.07 8.39
CA SER A 148 17.22 5.43 8.07
C SER A 148 18.75 5.57 8.14
N ASN A 149 19.33 6.29 7.20
CA ASN A 149 20.77 6.60 7.20
C ASN A 149 21.13 7.74 8.17
N LYS A 150 20.14 8.35 8.82
CA LYS A 150 20.38 9.39 9.84
C LYS A 150 20.97 8.76 11.10
N ILE A 151 21.80 9.51 11.82
CA ILE A 151 22.36 9.11 13.11
C ILE A 151 21.43 9.61 14.22
N GLY A 152 21.21 8.79 15.25
CA GLY A 152 20.41 9.13 16.42
C GLY A 152 19.57 7.96 16.95
N PHE A 153 18.94 8.16 18.10
CA PHE A 153 18.16 7.12 18.80
C PHE A 153 16.96 6.65 17.96
N ARG A 154 16.12 7.56 17.45
CA ARG A 154 14.98 7.21 16.59
C ARG A 154 15.39 6.50 15.30
N PRO A 155 16.40 6.97 14.53
CA PRO A 155 16.96 6.24 13.40
C PRO A 155 17.47 4.84 13.76
N PHE A 156 18.08 4.65 14.92
CA PHE A 156 18.49 3.34 15.40
C PHE A 156 17.27 2.40 15.62
N LEU A 157 16.25 2.88 16.31
CA LEU A 157 15.02 2.10 16.54
C LEU A 157 14.35 1.67 15.22
N ARG A 158 14.39 2.49 14.17
CA ARG A 158 13.86 2.15 12.83
C ARG A 158 14.58 0.97 12.16
N LYS A 159 15.80 0.66 12.57
CA LYS A 159 16.54 -0.49 12.02
C LYS A 159 16.03 -1.83 12.55
N ILE A 160 15.46 -1.83 13.75
CA ILE A 160 15.02 -3.02 14.47
C ILE A 160 13.51 -3.15 14.60
N THR A 161 12.75 -2.07 14.37
CA THR A 161 11.30 -2.09 14.45
C THR A 161 10.71 -2.28 13.05
N PRO A 162 9.90 -3.33 12.80
CA PRO A 162 9.18 -3.49 11.55
C PRO A 162 8.27 -2.29 11.29
N ARG A 163 8.16 -1.87 10.02
CA ARG A 163 7.34 -0.75 9.61
C ARG A 163 6.33 -1.13 8.51
N TYR A 164 6.59 -2.18 7.78
CA TYR A 164 5.74 -2.68 6.71
C TYR A 164 5.52 -4.16 6.90
#